data_60a6ead806f587a27539e9c09d005e74
#
_entry.id   60a6ead806f587a27539e9c09d005e74
#
_cell.length_a   1.000
_cell.length_b   1.000
_cell.length_c   1.000
_cell.angle_alpha   90.00
_cell.angle_beta   90.00
_cell.angle_gamma   90.00
#
_symmetry.space_group_name_H-M   'P 1'
#
loop_
_entity.id
_entity.type
_entity.pdbx_description
1 polymer ?
#
loop_
_entity_poly.entity_id
_entity_poly.type
_entity_poly.pdbx_seq_one_letter_code
_entity_poly.pdbx_strand_id
1 'polypeptide(L)'
;QVIQVVAAPIPGEMTGFVGGFLFGKVWGVILSTVGLTLGSMFAFWVARKFGIRLVERVVKKQYLDKFNFFVTHKGLYITFVMFLLPGFPKDALCYFLGVTRLRFLDFILMNLFGRFPGTMILTMQGSAVRTEHWWELFWLLIITVVMIVTLYFSRNYVIELVRKITRSFIRSVIRRKKKKRSKAKSVIGKDVE
;
A
#
# COMPACT_ATOMS: atom_id res chain seq x y z
N GLN A 1 -12.88 10.99 7.04
CA GLN A 1 -11.73 10.15 6.63
C GLN A 1 -12.18 8.78 6.09
N VAL A 2 -13.13 8.08 6.73
CA VAL A 2 -13.66 6.81 6.21
C VAL A 2 -14.26 7.00 4.80
N ILE A 3 -15.13 7.99 4.63
CA ILE A 3 -15.76 8.31 3.33
C ILE A 3 -14.71 8.64 2.27
N GLN A 4 -13.67 9.38 2.64
CA GLN A 4 -12.57 9.75 1.76
C GLN A 4 -11.84 8.53 1.19
N VAL A 5 -11.47 7.57 2.05
CA VAL A 5 -10.78 6.34 1.61
C VAL A 5 -11.68 5.51 0.68
N VAL A 6 -12.98 5.49 0.93
CA VAL A 6 -13.96 4.72 0.16
C VAL A 6 -14.31 5.42 -1.17
N ALA A 7 -14.49 6.74 -1.15
CA ALA A 7 -14.90 7.51 -2.33
C ALA A 7 -13.73 8.01 -3.20
N ALA A 8 -12.50 7.86 -2.76
CA ALA A 8 -11.22 8.03 -3.47
C ALA A 8 -10.89 9.33 -4.28
N PRO A 9 -11.72 10.36 -4.46
CA PRO A 9 -11.28 11.58 -5.14
C PRO A 9 -10.71 12.65 -4.20
N ILE A 10 -10.84 12.50 -2.88
CA ILE A 10 -10.37 13.50 -1.92
C ILE A 10 -8.95 13.16 -1.48
N PRO A 11 -7.96 14.08 -1.64
CA PRO A 11 -6.60 13.84 -1.16
C PRO A 11 -6.57 13.58 0.34
N GLY A 12 -6.08 12.39 0.73
CA GLY A 12 -6.04 11.92 2.12
C GLY A 12 -5.26 12.79 3.07
N GLU A 13 -4.35 13.53 2.52
CA GLU A 13 -3.50 14.45 3.26
C GLU A 13 -4.27 15.65 3.81
N MET A 14 -5.30 16.14 3.08
CA MET A 14 -6.09 17.30 3.56
C MET A 14 -6.89 17.00 4.82
N THR A 15 -7.45 15.82 4.94
CA THR A 15 -8.28 15.47 6.10
C THR A 15 -7.47 15.22 7.37
N GLY A 16 -6.20 14.80 7.26
CA GLY A 16 -5.26 14.72 8.37
C GLY A 16 -4.96 16.11 8.94
N PHE A 17 -4.68 17.08 8.06
CA PHE A 17 -4.46 18.48 8.43
C PHE A 17 -5.70 19.09 9.12
N VAL A 18 -6.88 18.95 8.52
CA VAL A 18 -8.16 19.43 9.11
C VAL A 18 -8.42 18.76 10.44
N GLY A 19 -8.14 17.46 10.58
CA GLY A 19 -8.25 16.74 11.85
C GLY A 19 -7.38 17.35 12.96
N GLY A 20 -6.14 17.71 12.62
CA GLY A 20 -5.24 18.41 13.55
C GLY A 20 -5.71 19.80 13.93
N PHE A 21 -6.21 20.55 12.95
CA PHE A 21 -6.78 21.88 13.18
C PHE A 21 -8.00 21.83 14.10
N LEU A 22 -8.91 20.88 13.90
CA LEU A 22 -10.15 20.79 14.68
C LEU A 22 -9.93 20.19 16.09
N PHE A 23 -9.15 19.12 16.20
CA PHE A 23 -9.04 18.31 17.42
C PHE A 23 -7.69 18.46 18.14
N GLY A 24 -6.74 19.21 17.57
CA GLY A 24 -5.42 19.41 18.15
C GLY A 24 -4.45 18.25 17.88
N LYS A 25 -3.25 18.31 18.49
CA LYS A 25 -2.13 17.37 18.18
C LYS A 25 -2.50 15.91 18.49
N VAL A 26 -2.89 15.62 19.73
CA VAL A 26 -3.05 14.23 20.19
C VAL A 26 -4.33 13.60 19.63
N TRP A 27 -5.47 14.22 19.89
CA TRP A 27 -6.76 13.69 19.42
C TRP A 27 -6.87 13.69 17.91
N GLY A 28 -6.30 14.70 17.24
CA GLY A 28 -6.23 14.74 15.78
C GLY A 28 -5.47 13.54 15.21
N VAL A 29 -4.30 13.19 15.76
CA VAL A 29 -3.53 12.01 15.33
C VAL A 29 -4.29 10.71 15.57
N ILE A 30 -4.87 10.54 16.77
CA ILE A 30 -5.62 9.33 17.13
C ILE A 30 -6.83 9.15 16.21
N LEU A 31 -7.69 10.17 16.12
CA LEU A 31 -8.92 10.11 15.32
C LEU A 31 -8.61 9.95 13.82
N SER A 32 -7.57 10.64 13.33
CA SER A 32 -7.13 10.51 11.93
C SER A 32 -6.60 9.11 11.62
N THR A 33 -5.78 8.57 12.50
CA THR A 33 -5.21 7.22 12.32
C THR A 33 -6.31 6.15 12.37
N VAL A 34 -7.22 6.25 13.34
CA VAL A 34 -8.36 5.33 13.46
C VAL A 34 -9.28 5.45 12.24
N GLY A 35 -9.66 6.66 11.84
CA GLY A 35 -10.54 6.89 10.71
C GLY A 35 -9.97 6.40 9.39
N LEU A 36 -8.68 6.66 9.13
CA LEU A 36 -7.97 6.15 7.93
C LEU A 36 -7.84 4.64 7.95
N THR A 37 -7.56 4.05 9.11
CA THR A 37 -7.43 2.60 9.24
C THR A 37 -8.78 1.92 9.00
N LEU A 38 -9.86 2.39 9.60
CA LEU A 38 -11.21 1.86 9.39
C LEU A 38 -11.65 1.99 7.94
N GLY A 39 -11.42 3.14 7.29
CA GLY A 39 -11.70 3.34 5.88
C GLY A 39 -10.91 2.38 4.99
N SER A 40 -9.63 2.18 5.29
CA SER A 40 -8.76 1.23 4.57
C SER A 40 -9.20 -0.22 4.74
N MET A 41 -9.62 -0.60 5.95
CA MET A 41 -10.18 -1.93 6.23
C MET A 41 -11.45 -2.17 5.42
N PHE A 42 -12.33 -1.18 5.36
CA PHE A 42 -13.56 -1.26 4.58
C PHE A 42 -13.26 -1.38 3.08
N ALA A 43 -12.38 -0.54 2.52
CA ALA A 43 -11.96 -0.59 1.13
C ALA A 43 -11.35 -1.96 0.77
N PHE A 44 -10.47 -2.47 1.62
CA PHE A 44 -9.85 -3.79 1.47
C PHE A 44 -10.92 -4.91 1.49
N TRP A 45 -11.87 -4.87 2.42
CA TRP A 45 -12.91 -5.88 2.56
C TRP A 45 -13.89 -5.86 1.38
N VAL A 46 -14.31 -4.68 0.93
CA VAL A 46 -15.15 -4.52 -0.26
C VAL A 46 -14.45 -5.10 -1.48
N ALA A 47 -13.18 -4.75 -1.69
CA ALA A 47 -12.38 -5.29 -2.79
C ALA A 47 -12.23 -6.82 -2.68
N ARG A 48 -12.07 -7.37 -1.48
CA ARG A 48 -11.97 -8.81 -1.25
C ARG A 48 -13.26 -9.54 -1.57
N LYS A 49 -14.39 -8.99 -1.14
CA LYS A 49 -15.69 -9.64 -1.33
C LYS A 49 -16.19 -9.56 -2.78
N PHE A 50 -16.03 -8.40 -3.40
CA PHE A 50 -16.60 -8.12 -4.73
C PHE A 50 -15.55 -8.14 -5.83
N GLY A 51 -14.34 -7.65 -5.54
CA GLY A 51 -13.28 -7.46 -6.52
C GLY A 51 -12.69 -8.76 -7.05
N ILE A 52 -12.59 -9.82 -6.23
CA ILE A 52 -12.07 -11.13 -6.65
C ILE A 52 -12.93 -11.70 -7.79
N ARG A 53 -14.24 -11.67 -7.63
CA ARG A 53 -15.18 -12.18 -8.66
C ARG A 53 -15.09 -11.40 -9.96
N LEU A 54 -14.91 -10.07 -9.88
CA LEU A 54 -14.75 -9.21 -11.05
C LEU A 54 -13.41 -9.46 -11.74
N VAL A 55 -12.34 -9.58 -10.96
CA VAL A 55 -10.99 -9.81 -11.46
C VAL A 55 -10.83 -11.20 -12.08
N GLU A 56 -11.43 -12.24 -11.50
CA GLU A 56 -11.44 -13.59 -12.08
C GLU A 56 -12.18 -13.67 -13.43
N ARG A 57 -13.17 -12.82 -13.65
CA ARG A 57 -13.89 -12.72 -14.94
C ARG A 57 -13.12 -11.98 -16.01
N VAL A 58 -12.35 -10.95 -15.62
CA VAL A 58 -11.70 -10.02 -16.57
C VAL A 58 -10.22 -10.35 -16.77
N VAL A 59 -9.56 -10.87 -15.74
CA VAL A 59 -8.11 -11.08 -15.75
C VAL A 59 -7.77 -12.56 -15.92
N LYS A 60 -7.02 -12.88 -16.98
CA LYS A 60 -6.52 -14.25 -17.21
C LYS A 60 -5.73 -14.74 -15.99
N LYS A 61 -5.92 -16.01 -15.61
CA LYS A 61 -5.30 -16.69 -14.45
C LYS A 61 -3.77 -16.46 -14.32
N GLN A 62 -3.08 -16.29 -15.43
CA GLN A 62 -1.63 -16.02 -15.46
C GLN A 62 -1.22 -14.65 -14.88
N TYR A 63 -2.16 -13.69 -14.81
CA TYR A 63 -1.92 -12.39 -14.19
C TYR A 63 -2.23 -12.42 -12.67
N LEU A 64 -3.17 -13.26 -12.24
CA LEU A 64 -3.47 -13.48 -10.81
C LEU A 64 -2.24 -14.02 -10.06
N ASP A 65 -1.42 -14.84 -10.71
CA ASP A 65 -0.15 -15.33 -10.11
C ASP A 65 0.85 -14.18 -9.84
N LYS A 66 0.78 -13.07 -10.59
CA LYS A 66 1.59 -11.87 -10.34
C LYS A 66 1.13 -11.11 -9.09
N PHE A 67 -0.16 -11.12 -8.83
CA PHE A 67 -0.73 -10.52 -7.61
C PHE A 67 -0.34 -11.29 -6.34
N ASN A 68 -0.12 -12.59 -6.44
CA ASN A 68 0.37 -13.41 -5.32
C ASN A 68 1.79 -13.03 -4.87
N PHE A 69 2.54 -12.25 -5.67
CA PHE A 69 3.82 -11.71 -5.24
C PHE A 69 3.69 -10.83 -3.99
N PHE A 70 2.62 -10.05 -3.86
CA PHE A 70 2.41 -9.16 -2.72
C PHE A 70 2.16 -9.91 -1.39
N VAL A 71 1.91 -11.22 -1.45
CA VAL A 71 1.76 -12.09 -0.28
C VAL A 71 3.11 -12.65 0.21
N THR A 72 4.18 -12.49 -0.57
CA THR A 72 5.53 -12.91 -0.15
C THR A 72 6.15 -11.87 0.79
N HIS A 73 7.13 -12.28 1.63
CA HIS A 73 7.86 -11.34 2.50
C HIS A 73 8.42 -10.12 1.75
N LYS A 74 8.92 -10.32 0.52
CA LYS A 74 9.41 -9.23 -0.33
C LYS A 74 8.30 -8.30 -0.80
N GLY A 75 7.13 -8.85 -1.12
CA GLY A 75 5.94 -8.09 -1.50
C GLY A 75 5.37 -7.29 -0.34
N LEU A 76 5.36 -7.86 0.88
CA LEU A 76 4.95 -7.16 2.09
C LEU A 76 5.83 -5.93 2.36
N TYR A 77 7.15 -6.08 2.25
CA TYR A 77 8.07 -4.95 2.40
C TYR A 77 7.82 -3.84 1.37
N ILE A 78 7.63 -4.21 0.10
CA ILE A 78 7.30 -3.24 -0.96
C ILE A 78 5.98 -2.53 -0.67
N THR A 79 4.97 -3.26 -0.25
CA THR A 79 3.66 -2.72 0.13
C THR A 79 3.80 -1.72 1.29
N PHE A 80 4.57 -2.06 2.31
CA PHE A 80 4.87 -1.16 3.43
C PHE A 80 5.53 0.13 2.95
N VAL A 81 6.57 0.03 2.10
CA VAL A 81 7.23 1.20 1.52
C VAL A 81 6.26 2.05 0.69
N MET A 82 5.34 1.43 -0.07
CA MET A 82 4.31 2.15 -0.82
C MET A 82 3.35 2.93 0.10
N PHE A 83 2.99 2.38 1.27
CA PHE A 83 2.21 3.11 2.26
C PHE A 83 2.99 4.26 2.93
N LEU A 84 4.30 4.11 3.07
CA LEU A 84 5.17 5.14 3.64
C LEU A 84 5.37 6.32 2.69
N LEU A 85 5.40 6.07 1.35
CA LEU A 85 5.66 7.09 0.34
C LEU A 85 4.55 8.17 0.32
N PRO A 86 4.88 9.46 0.51
CA PRO A 86 3.93 10.53 0.29
C PRO A 86 3.60 10.65 -1.20
N GLY A 87 2.39 11.13 -1.52
CA GLY A 87 1.93 11.29 -2.91
C GLY A 87 1.58 9.97 -3.62
N PHE A 88 1.72 8.81 -2.97
CA PHE A 88 1.26 7.55 -3.53
C PHE A 88 -0.25 7.36 -3.27
N PRO A 89 -1.04 6.89 -4.25
CA PRO A 89 -2.48 6.69 -4.08
C PRO A 89 -2.77 5.51 -3.14
N LYS A 90 -2.60 5.75 -1.83
CA LYS A 90 -2.70 4.74 -0.77
C LYS A 90 -4.08 4.10 -0.71
N ASP A 91 -5.12 4.86 -1.02
CA ASP A 91 -6.51 4.39 -0.99
C ASP A 91 -6.78 3.41 -2.13
N ALA A 92 -6.29 3.69 -3.34
CA ALA A 92 -6.33 2.74 -4.45
C ALA A 92 -5.52 1.47 -4.14
N LEU A 93 -4.39 1.60 -3.42
CA LEU A 93 -3.60 0.46 -2.96
C LEU A 93 -4.38 -0.45 -2.02
N CYS A 94 -5.24 0.09 -1.14
CA CYS A 94 -6.10 -0.72 -0.26
C CYS A 94 -7.04 -1.62 -1.04
N TYR A 95 -7.69 -1.09 -2.10
CA TYR A 95 -8.53 -1.88 -3.00
C TYR A 95 -7.73 -2.95 -3.75
N PHE A 96 -6.56 -2.58 -4.27
CA PHE A 96 -5.69 -3.50 -4.98
C PHE A 96 -5.24 -4.67 -4.07
N LEU A 97 -4.82 -4.38 -2.85
CA LEU A 97 -4.40 -5.40 -1.90
C LEU A 97 -5.54 -6.29 -1.44
N GLY A 98 -6.76 -5.76 -1.38
CA GLY A 98 -7.97 -6.53 -1.06
C GLY A 98 -8.22 -7.68 -2.04
N VAL A 99 -7.88 -7.52 -3.32
CA VAL A 99 -8.01 -8.56 -4.35
C VAL A 99 -6.89 -9.60 -4.27
N THR A 100 -5.78 -9.31 -3.58
CA THR A 100 -4.68 -10.27 -3.39
C THR A 100 -4.99 -11.27 -2.28
N ARG A 101 -4.21 -12.35 -2.18
CA ARG A 101 -4.30 -13.32 -1.08
C ARG A 101 -3.59 -12.85 0.20
N LEU A 102 -3.40 -11.55 0.35
CA LEU A 102 -2.77 -10.96 1.52
C LEU A 102 -3.60 -11.23 2.78
N ARG A 103 -2.95 -11.58 3.89
CA ARG A 103 -3.65 -11.76 5.17
C ARG A 103 -4.12 -10.40 5.67
N PHE A 104 -5.32 -10.36 6.22
CA PHE A 104 -5.94 -9.12 6.70
C PHE A 104 -5.10 -8.42 7.78
N LEU A 105 -4.53 -9.19 8.70
CA LEU A 105 -3.66 -8.65 9.76
C LEU A 105 -2.39 -7.99 9.20
N ASP A 106 -1.73 -8.64 8.23
CA ASP A 106 -0.53 -8.08 7.58
C ASP A 106 -0.87 -6.76 6.89
N PHE A 107 -2.04 -6.68 6.23
CA PHE A 107 -2.54 -5.45 5.62
C PHE A 107 -2.74 -4.34 6.65
N ILE A 108 -3.42 -4.62 7.78
CA ILE A 108 -3.68 -3.63 8.83
C ILE A 108 -2.37 -3.08 9.38
N LEU A 109 -1.42 -3.95 9.73
CA LEU A 109 -0.14 -3.53 10.29
C LEU A 109 0.64 -2.65 9.30
N MET A 110 0.73 -3.05 8.04
CA MET A 110 1.42 -2.25 7.01
C MET A 110 0.72 -0.91 6.77
N ASN A 111 -0.61 -0.90 6.70
CA ASN A 111 -1.38 0.32 6.51
C ASN A 111 -1.24 1.27 7.71
N LEU A 112 -1.37 0.75 8.93
CA LEU A 112 -1.25 1.53 10.16
C LEU A 112 0.14 2.17 10.27
N PHE A 113 1.20 1.35 10.28
CA PHE A 113 2.57 1.85 10.46
C PHE A 113 3.08 2.63 9.25
N GLY A 114 2.67 2.27 8.04
CA GLY A 114 3.09 2.98 6.82
C GLY A 114 2.44 4.35 6.65
N ARG A 115 1.20 4.54 7.11
CA ARG A 115 0.51 5.85 7.08
C ARG A 115 0.82 6.73 8.28
N PHE A 116 1.13 6.12 9.43
CA PHE A 116 1.26 6.83 10.71
C PHE A 116 2.20 8.04 10.65
N PRO A 117 3.44 7.95 10.13
CA PRO A 117 4.36 9.10 10.10
C PRO A 117 3.81 10.29 9.31
N GLY A 118 3.23 10.02 8.13
CA GLY A 118 2.63 11.07 7.31
C GLY A 118 1.40 11.71 7.96
N THR A 119 0.52 10.89 8.54
CA THR A 119 -0.68 11.35 9.25
C THR A 119 -0.29 12.20 10.47
N MET A 120 0.72 11.76 11.23
CA MET A 120 1.22 12.48 12.39
C MET A 120 1.72 13.88 12.01
N ILE A 121 2.58 13.98 10.99
CA ILE A 121 3.13 15.26 10.54
C ILE A 121 2.03 16.21 10.08
N LEU A 122 1.09 15.76 9.25
CA LEU A 122 0.00 16.59 8.74
C LEU A 122 -0.94 17.05 9.83
N THR A 123 -1.25 16.18 10.79
CA THR A 123 -2.10 16.52 11.94
C THR A 123 -1.41 17.54 12.85
N MET A 124 -0.09 17.39 13.07
CA MET A 124 0.68 18.36 13.86
C MET A 124 0.75 19.72 13.16
N GLN A 125 0.89 19.77 11.84
CA GLN A 125 0.82 21.01 11.06
C GLN A 125 -0.54 21.70 11.21
N GLY A 126 -1.65 20.95 11.08
CA GLY A 126 -2.99 21.49 11.30
C GLY A 126 -3.17 22.07 12.69
N SER A 127 -2.67 21.37 13.74
CA SER A 127 -2.71 21.86 15.11
C SER A 127 -1.83 23.10 15.32
N ALA A 128 -0.64 23.17 14.70
CA ALA A 128 0.25 24.33 14.81
C ALA A 128 -0.38 25.59 14.19
N VAL A 129 -1.12 25.45 13.09
CA VAL A 129 -1.89 26.55 12.50
C VAL A 129 -3.00 27.01 13.46
N ARG A 130 -3.73 26.10 14.08
CA ARG A 130 -4.78 26.44 15.04
C ARG A 130 -4.27 27.23 16.25
N THR A 131 -3.09 26.84 16.77
CA THR A 131 -2.51 27.43 17.99
C THR A 131 -1.56 28.59 17.69
N GLU A 132 -1.49 29.03 16.42
CA GLU A 132 -0.62 30.12 15.94
C GLU A 132 0.87 29.90 16.25
N HIS A 133 1.28 28.65 16.45
CA HIS A 133 2.67 28.29 16.68
C HIS A 133 3.45 28.21 15.37
N TRP A 134 3.69 29.38 14.76
CA TRP A 134 4.35 29.51 13.44
C TRP A 134 5.74 28.89 13.38
N TRP A 135 6.47 28.90 14.51
CA TRP A 135 7.78 28.28 14.60
C TRP A 135 7.72 26.75 14.49
N GLU A 136 6.76 26.13 15.16
CA GLU A 136 6.53 24.68 15.01
C GLU A 136 6.11 24.34 13.59
N LEU A 137 5.21 25.13 13.00
CA LEU A 137 4.77 24.93 11.61
C LEU A 137 5.93 25.01 10.64
N PHE A 138 6.83 25.98 10.80
CA PHE A 138 8.02 26.13 9.94
C PHE A 138 8.90 24.86 9.98
N TRP A 139 9.21 24.33 11.14
CA TRP A 139 9.99 23.10 11.25
C TRP A 139 9.28 21.87 10.69
N LEU A 140 7.98 21.74 10.93
CA LEU A 140 7.17 20.64 10.37
C LEU A 140 7.10 20.70 8.84
N LEU A 141 7.06 21.90 8.24
CA LEU A 141 7.13 22.07 6.79
C LEU A 141 8.51 21.66 6.25
N ILE A 142 9.59 22.06 6.92
CA ILE A 142 10.95 21.62 6.53
C ILE A 142 11.05 20.10 6.58
N ILE A 143 10.60 19.47 7.65
CA ILE A 143 10.60 17.99 7.80
C ILE A 143 9.81 17.35 6.66
N THR A 144 8.65 17.91 6.32
CA THR A 144 7.83 17.41 5.20
C THR A 144 8.55 17.53 3.88
N VAL A 145 9.18 18.68 3.58
CA VAL A 145 9.95 18.89 2.36
C VAL A 145 11.13 17.94 2.29
N VAL A 146 11.91 17.81 3.36
CA VAL A 146 13.05 16.87 3.44
C VAL A 146 12.58 15.43 3.21
N MET A 147 11.47 15.03 3.82
CA MET A 147 10.88 13.71 3.63
C MET A 147 10.47 13.49 2.16
N ILE A 148 9.78 14.45 1.54
CA ILE A 148 9.37 14.37 0.13
C ILE A 148 10.59 14.29 -0.78
N VAL A 149 11.59 15.15 -0.58
CA VAL A 149 12.83 15.17 -1.37
C VAL A 149 13.57 13.85 -1.24
N THR A 150 13.76 13.35 -0.02
CA THR A 150 14.43 12.07 0.23
C THR A 150 13.71 10.92 -0.48
N LEU A 151 12.38 10.89 -0.41
CA LEU A 151 11.58 9.87 -1.06
C LEU A 151 11.54 10.05 -2.59
N TYR A 152 11.58 11.28 -3.08
CA TYR A 152 11.69 11.55 -4.51
C TYR A 152 13.00 11.04 -5.10
N PHE A 153 14.13 11.27 -4.45
CA PHE A 153 15.42 10.72 -4.87
C PHE A 153 15.46 9.20 -4.71
N SER A 154 14.85 8.67 -3.65
CA SER A 154 14.75 7.23 -3.41
C SER A 154 13.79 6.51 -4.36
N ARG A 155 12.88 7.23 -5.04
CA ARG A 155 11.85 6.61 -5.90
C ARG A 155 12.44 5.75 -7.01
N ASN A 156 13.52 6.21 -7.64
CA ASN A 156 14.17 5.48 -8.71
C ASN A 156 14.80 4.18 -8.18
N TYR A 157 15.40 4.24 -6.98
CA TYR A 157 15.93 3.08 -6.29
C TYR A 157 14.81 2.09 -5.91
N VAL A 158 13.69 2.60 -5.39
CA VAL A 158 12.51 1.78 -5.04
C VAL A 158 11.90 1.15 -6.30
N ILE A 159 11.72 1.92 -7.38
CA ILE A 159 11.19 1.41 -8.65
C ILE A 159 12.12 0.34 -9.24
N GLU A 160 13.42 0.56 -9.18
CA GLU A 160 14.42 -0.38 -9.68
C GLU A 160 14.47 -1.65 -8.82
N LEU A 161 14.37 -1.51 -7.50
CA LEU A 161 14.24 -2.61 -6.55
C LEU A 161 12.98 -3.43 -6.85
N VAL A 162 11.83 -2.78 -7.02
CA VAL A 162 10.55 -3.42 -7.40
C VAL A 162 10.69 -4.14 -8.74
N ARG A 163 11.27 -3.50 -9.74
CA ARG A 163 11.53 -4.13 -11.06
C ARG A 163 12.46 -5.34 -10.95
N LYS A 164 13.54 -5.23 -10.20
CA LYS A 164 14.53 -6.31 -10.01
C LYS A 164 13.91 -7.52 -9.31
N ILE A 165 13.13 -7.26 -8.27
CA ILE A 165 12.42 -8.30 -7.52
C ILE A 165 11.32 -8.94 -8.39
N THR A 166 10.53 -8.15 -9.10
CA THR A 166 9.47 -8.64 -9.99
C THR A 166 10.05 -9.48 -11.13
N ARG A 167 11.14 -9.05 -11.76
CA ARG A 167 11.84 -9.82 -12.81
C ARG A 167 12.40 -11.14 -12.27
N SER A 168 13.00 -11.13 -11.08
CA SER A 168 13.51 -12.35 -10.42
C SER A 168 12.40 -13.35 -10.14
N PHE A 169 11.25 -12.86 -9.64
CA PHE A 169 10.08 -13.69 -9.36
C PHE A 169 9.48 -14.29 -10.63
N ILE A 170 9.29 -13.48 -11.69
CA ILE A 170 8.79 -13.97 -12.98
C ILE A 170 9.71 -15.05 -13.55
N ARG A 171 11.03 -14.86 -13.50
CA ARG A 171 11.99 -15.87 -13.92
C ARG A 171 11.89 -17.18 -13.13
N SER A 172 11.68 -17.09 -11.80
CA SER A 172 11.53 -18.28 -10.95
C SER A 172 10.24 -19.05 -11.24
N VAL A 173 9.13 -18.35 -11.50
CA VAL A 173 7.84 -18.95 -11.88
C VAL A 173 7.93 -19.64 -13.25
N ILE A 174 8.56 -19.00 -14.22
CA ILE A 174 8.77 -19.57 -15.56
C ILE A 174 9.64 -20.83 -15.47
N ARG A 175 10.73 -20.81 -14.69
CA ARG A 175 11.59 -21.98 -14.47
C ARG A 175 10.83 -23.15 -13.84
N ARG A 176 9.99 -22.87 -12.82
CA ARG A 176 9.14 -23.90 -12.18
C ARG A 176 8.11 -24.51 -13.14
N LYS A 177 7.47 -23.70 -13.99
CA LYS A 177 6.54 -24.19 -15.01
C LYS A 177 7.25 -25.05 -16.07
N LYS A 178 8.46 -24.65 -16.50
CA LYS A 178 9.26 -25.41 -17.47
C LYS A 178 9.68 -26.76 -16.91
N LYS A 179 10.10 -26.80 -15.63
CA LYS A 179 10.48 -28.05 -14.92
C LYS A 179 9.29 -29.00 -14.71
N LYS A 180 8.08 -28.48 -14.42
CA LYS A 180 6.86 -29.28 -14.33
C LYS A 180 6.45 -29.85 -15.69
N ARG A 181 6.54 -29.08 -16.76
CA ARG A 181 6.24 -29.55 -18.14
C ARG A 181 7.24 -30.62 -18.61
N SER A 182 8.52 -30.46 -18.29
CA SER A 182 9.55 -31.45 -18.61
C SER A 182 9.32 -32.78 -17.87
N LYS A 183 9.00 -32.69 -16.55
CA LYS A 183 8.64 -33.91 -15.77
C LYS A 183 7.38 -34.60 -16.30
N ALA A 184 6.35 -33.85 -16.66
CA ALA A 184 5.12 -34.44 -17.20
C ALA A 184 5.36 -35.14 -18.55
N LYS A 185 6.22 -34.58 -19.40
CA LYS A 185 6.60 -35.24 -20.67
C LYS A 185 7.44 -36.51 -20.47
N SER A 186 8.31 -36.55 -19.44
CA SER A 186 9.12 -37.73 -19.14
C SER A 186 8.34 -38.87 -18.50
N VAL A 187 7.19 -38.58 -17.87
CA VAL A 187 6.29 -39.63 -17.36
C VAL A 187 5.47 -40.24 -18.49
N ILE A 188 4.89 -39.41 -19.37
CA ILE A 188 4.09 -39.89 -20.51
C ILE A 188 4.94 -40.71 -21.51
N GLY A 189 6.24 -40.40 -21.64
CA GLY A 189 7.13 -41.15 -22.54
C GLY A 189 7.60 -42.49 -21.96
N LYS A 190 7.38 -42.76 -20.65
CA LYS A 190 7.71 -44.06 -20.04
C LYS A 190 6.54 -45.05 -20.04
N ASP A 191 5.32 -44.56 -20.25
CA ASP A 191 4.11 -45.42 -20.29
C ASP A 191 3.80 -45.92 -21.72
N VAL A 192 4.67 -45.63 -22.71
CA VAL A 192 4.49 -45.99 -24.13
C VAL A 192 5.57 -46.99 -24.60
N GLU A 193 6.54 -47.34 -23.77
CA GLU A 193 7.49 -48.48 -23.97
C GLU A 193 7.05 -49.68 -23.17
#